data_e773c2b97bb1db27bd82ed4dde10b653
#
_entry.id   e773c2b97bb1db27bd82ed4dde10b653
#
_cell.length_a   1.000
_cell.length_b   1.000
_cell.length_c   1.000
_cell.angle_alpha   90.00
_cell.angle_beta   90.00
_cell.angle_gamma   90.00
#
_symmetry.space_group_name_H-M   'P 1'
#
loop_
_entity.id
_entity.type
_entity.pdbx_description
1 polymer ?
#
loop_
_entity_poly.entity_id
_entity_poly.type
_entity_poly.pdbx_seq_one_letter_code
_entity_poly.pdbx_strand_id
1 'polypeptide(L)'
;MAESSPPQYIVRLYSSYAAIGFNILKIVDGQEQIVNSGHKLLSQAQSIWSNYKRELAALKFALDSNATLLSENDYVVETDFRPLRSLLAFSN
;
A
#
# COMPACT_ATOMS: atom_id res chain seq x y z
N MET A 1 2.63 13.21 -23.24
CA MET A 1 2.54 13.08 -22.82
C MET A 1 2.62 13.19 -21.93
N ALA A 2 2.46 13.26 -21.68
CA ALA A 2 2.39 13.37 -20.91
C ALA A 2 3.01 13.20 -20.03
N GLU A 3 3.23 13.58 -19.70
CA GLU A 3 3.72 13.55 -18.99
C GLU A 3 3.65 13.25 -17.99
N SER A 4 4.05 13.23 -17.51
CA SER A 4 4.02 12.47 -16.39
C SER A 4 3.86 13.28 -15.20
N SER A 5 2.69 13.50 -14.81
CA SER A 5 2.42 14.07 -13.51
C SER A 5 2.76 13.03 -12.47
N PRO A 6 3.29 13.42 -11.34
CA PRO A 6 3.46 12.48 -10.24
C PRO A 6 2.09 11.97 -9.78
N PRO A 7 2.02 10.75 -9.28
CA PRO A 7 0.76 10.22 -8.79
C PRO A 7 0.27 11.05 -7.62
N GLN A 8 -1.05 11.15 -7.49
CA GLN A 8 -1.65 11.92 -6.41
C GLN A 8 -1.69 11.16 -5.09
N TYR A 9 -1.64 9.84 -5.16
CA TYR A 9 -1.84 9.01 -3.98
C TYR A 9 -0.70 8.05 -3.77
N ILE A 10 -0.42 7.78 -2.51
CA ILE A 10 0.58 6.80 -2.09
C ILE A 10 -0.12 5.80 -1.21
N VAL A 11 0.06 4.52 -1.51
CA VAL A 11 -0.40 3.43 -0.65
C VAL A 11 0.83 2.94 0.09
N ARG A 12 0.94 3.27 1.37
CA ARG A 12 2.09 2.90 2.18
C ARG A 12 1.73 1.70 3.03
N LEU A 13 2.47 0.62 2.88
CA LEU A 13 2.18 -0.64 3.53
C LEU A 13 3.03 -0.84 4.76
N TYR A 14 2.47 -1.49 5.75
CA TYR A 14 3.17 -1.85 6.98
C TYR A 14 2.88 -3.31 7.29
N SER A 15 3.89 -4.02 7.76
CA SER A 15 3.65 -5.37 8.23
C SER A 15 4.65 -5.72 9.33
N SER A 16 4.19 -6.55 10.24
CA SER A 16 5.00 -7.16 11.25
C SER A 16 4.42 -8.54 11.50
N TYR A 17 5.05 -9.32 12.38
CA TYR A 17 4.47 -10.63 12.67
C TYR A 17 3.16 -10.51 13.47
N ALA A 18 2.83 -9.34 13.97
CA ALA A 18 1.62 -9.15 14.78
C ALA A 18 0.47 -8.53 13.99
N ALA A 19 0.78 -7.74 12.95
CA ALA A 19 -0.26 -6.97 12.27
C ALA A 19 0.18 -6.56 10.87
N ILE A 20 -0.82 -6.29 10.04
CA ILE A 20 -0.59 -5.64 8.74
C ILE A 20 -1.42 -4.37 8.71
N GLY A 21 -1.02 -3.45 7.85
CA GLY A 21 -1.75 -2.20 7.75
C GLY A 21 -1.33 -1.36 6.56
N PHE A 22 -2.02 -0.25 6.42
CA PHE A 22 -1.74 0.67 5.33
C PHE A 22 -2.11 2.09 5.73
N ASN A 23 -1.47 3.04 5.06
CA ASN A 23 -1.94 4.42 5.03
C ASN A 23 -2.14 4.79 3.56
N ILE A 24 -3.26 5.42 3.27
CA ILE A 24 -3.47 6.04 1.97
C ILE A 24 -3.18 7.51 2.15
N LEU A 25 -2.23 8.01 1.37
CA LEU A 25 -1.77 9.38 1.48
C LEU A 25 -2.10 10.11 0.18
N LYS A 26 -2.51 11.35 0.32
CA LYS A 26 -2.70 12.23 -0.84
C LYS A 26 -1.66 13.31 -0.79
N ILE A 27 -1.11 13.65 -1.96
CA ILE A 27 -0.13 14.71 -2.05
C ILE A 27 -0.89 16.00 -2.36
N VAL A 28 -0.80 16.95 -1.45
CA VAL A 28 -1.48 18.25 -1.61
C VAL A 28 -0.44 19.33 -1.37
N ASP A 29 -0.19 20.15 -2.40
CA ASP A 29 0.81 21.21 -2.32
C ASP A 29 2.17 20.72 -1.85
N GLY A 30 2.55 19.53 -2.32
CA GLY A 30 3.84 18.95 -1.98
C GLY A 30 3.89 18.26 -0.62
N GLN A 31 2.78 18.22 0.08
CA GLN A 31 2.74 17.62 1.41
C GLN A 31 1.85 16.39 1.43
N GLU A 32 2.22 15.43 2.26
CA GLU A 32 1.45 14.20 2.42
C GLU A 32 0.35 14.41 3.44
N GLN A 33 -0.84 13.99 3.09
CA GLN A 33 -1.98 13.99 4.01
C GLN A 33 -2.56 12.59 4.05
N ILE A 34 -2.78 12.05 5.24
CA ILE A 34 -3.40 10.75 5.39
C ILE A 34 -4.90 10.91 5.14
N VAL A 35 -5.41 10.20 4.14
CA VAL A 35 -6.83 10.26 3.82
C VAL A 35 -7.56 9.00 4.24
N ASN A 36 -6.83 7.93 4.47
CA ASN A 36 -7.41 6.70 5.01
C ASN A 36 -6.30 5.85 5.58
N SER A 37 -6.63 5.01 6.54
CA SER A 37 -5.68 4.06 7.09
C SER A 37 -6.45 2.86 7.62
N GLY A 38 -5.74 1.75 7.79
CA GLY A 38 -6.34 0.57 8.36
C GLY A 38 -5.28 -0.34 8.90
N HIS A 39 -5.68 -1.19 9.82
CA HIS A 39 -4.78 -2.21 10.30
C HIS A 39 -5.59 -3.44 10.65
N LYS A 40 -4.92 -4.58 10.71
CA LYS A 40 -5.55 -5.85 10.97
C LYS A 40 -4.56 -6.70 11.74
N LEU A 41 -5.00 -7.22 12.86
CA LEU A 41 -4.15 -8.11 13.63
C LEU A 41 -4.05 -9.46 12.93
N LEU A 42 -2.87 -10.04 12.97
CA LEU A 42 -2.64 -11.36 12.40
C LEU A 42 -2.96 -12.42 13.42
N SER A 43 -3.56 -13.52 12.99
CA SER A 43 -3.78 -14.66 13.85
C SER A 43 -2.44 -15.31 14.18
N GLN A 44 -2.44 -16.20 15.15
CA GLN A 44 -1.24 -16.91 15.52
C GLN A 44 -0.67 -17.69 14.33
N ALA A 45 -1.54 -18.31 13.55
CA ALA A 45 -1.10 -19.02 12.34
C ALA A 45 -0.53 -18.06 11.30
N GLN A 46 -1.11 -16.87 11.17
CA GLN A 46 -0.65 -15.90 10.19
C GLN A 46 0.64 -15.21 10.60
N SER A 47 0.93 -15.18 11.91
CA SER A 47 2.13 -14.52 12.38
C SER A 47 3.40 -15.23 11.95
N ILE A 48 3.31 -16.50 11.54
CA ILE A 48 4.47 -17.23 11.05
C ILE A 48 4.65 -17.13 9.54
N TRP A 49 3.79 -16.38 8.87
CA TRP A 49 3.96 -16.13 7.43
C TRP A 49 5.29 -15.43 7.18
N SER A 50 5.85 -15.68 5.98
CA SER A 50 7.06 -14.96 5.57
C SER A 50 6.77 -13.47 5.43
N ASN A 51 7.81 -12.66 5.42
CA ASN A 51 7.68 -11.23 5.15
C ASN A 51 6.95 -10.97 3.85
N TYR A 52 7.29 -11.74 2.83
CA TYR A 52 6.66 -11.57 1.52
C TYR A 52 5.16 -11.76 1.61
N LYS A 53 4.74 -12.83 2.28
CA LYS A 53 3.31 -13.14 2.39
C LYS A 53 2.57 -12.09 3.21
N ARG A 54 3.20 -11.59 4.29
CA ARG A 54 2.57 -10.53 5.09
C ARG A 54 2.43 -9.23 4.29
N GLU A 55 3.46 -8.89 3.49
CA GLU A 55 3.39 -7.69 2.67
C GLU A 55 2.34 -7.81 1.58
N LEU A 56 2.21 -8.98 0.97
CA LEU A 56 1.16 -9.22 -0.01
C LEU A 56 -0.23 -9.11 0.63
N ALA A 57 -0.36 -9.62 1.85
CA ALA A 57 -1.62 -9.52 2.56
C ALA A 57 -1.96 -8.06 2.88
N ALA A 58 -0.95 -7.26 3.24
CA ALA A 58 -1.16 -5.84 3.48
C ALA A 58 -1.58 -5.13 2.20
N LEU A 59 -0.95 -5.46 1.09
CA LEU A 59 -1.31 -4.88 -0.20
C LEU A 59 -2.75 -5.22 -0.57
N LYS A 60 -3.12 -6.49 -0.45
CA LYS A 60 -4.48 -6.90 -0.77
C LYS A 60 -5.49 -6.18 0.13
N PHE A 61 -5.19 -6.10 1.42
CA PHE A 61 -6.04 -5.40 2.37
C PHE A 61 -6.22 -3.94 1.97
N ALA A 62 -5.12 -3.27 1.61
CA ALA A 62 -5.18 -1.87 1.22
C ALA A 62 -5.99 -1.68 -0.07
N LEU A 63 -5.77 -2.51 -1.06
CA LEU A 63 -6.46 -2.38 -2.34
C LEU A 63 -7.95 -2.70 -2.20
N ASP A 64 -8.29 -3.74 -1.45
CA ASP A 64 -9.69 -4.10 -1.25
C ASP A 64 -10.43 -3.02 -0.45
N SER A 65 -9.77 -2.46 0.55
CA SER A 65 -10.40 -1.45 1.41
C SER A 65 -10.60 -0.11 0.70
N ASN A 66 -9.86 0.13 -0.37
CA ASN A 66 -9.88 1.42 -1.05
C ASN A 66 -10.13 1.26 -2.55
N ALA A 67 -10.86 0.23 -2.93
CA ALA A 67 -11.01 -0.13 -4.33
C ALA A 67 -11.55 1.00 -5.19
N THR A 68 -12.57 1.70 -4.73
CA THR A 68 -13.17 2.77 -5.50
C THR A 68 -12.18 3.92 -5.71
N LEU A 69 -11.57 4.37 -4.62
CA LEU A 69 -10.62 5.47 -4.70
C LEU A 69 -9.46 5.13 -5.63
N LEU A 70 -8.90 3.95 -5.47
CA LEU A 70 -7.69 3.58 -6.21
C LEU A 70 -7.99 3.23 -7.66
N SER A 71 -9.20 2.77 -7.97
CA SER A 71 -9.55 2.48 -9.35
C SER A 71 -9.74 3.76 -10.17
N GLU A 72 -9.96 4.89 -9.52
CA GLU A 72 -10.25 6.15 -10.18
C GLU A 72 -9.09 7.11 -10.18
N ASN A 73 -7.98 6.75 -9.54
CA ASN A 73 -6.86 7.67 -9.38
C ASN A 73 -5.53 6.96 -9.59
N ASP A 74 -4.53 7.74 -9.97
CA ASP A 74 -3.17 7.23 -10.06
C ASP A 74 -2.58 7.12 -8.65
N TYR A 75 -1.85 6.05 -8.41
CA TYR A 75 -1.22 5.85 -7.13
C TYR A 75 0.05 5.03 -7.30
N VAL A 76 0.92 5.11 -6.30
CA VAL A 76 2.08 4.23 -6.20
C VAL A 76 1.99 3.49 -4.89
N VAL A 77 2.61 2.34 -4.82
CA VAL A 77 2.65 1.54 -3.60
C VAL A 77 4.05 1.61 -3.05
N GLU A 78 4.16 1.95 -1.78
CA GLU A 78 5.44 1.98 -1.06
C GLU A 78 5.49 0.83 -0.08
N THR A 79 6.54 0.06 -0.17
CA THR A 79 6.79 -1.04 0.73
C THR A 79 8.30 -1.17 0.91
N ASP A 80 8.72 -1.64 2.08
CA ASP A 80 10.13 -1.88 2.33
C ASP A 80 10.62 -3.22 1.78
N PHE A 81 9.71 -4.06 1.35
CA PHE A 81 10.09 -5.40 0.89
C PHE A 81 10.45 -5.35 -0.59
N ARG A 82 11.76 -5.44 -0.88
CA ARG A 82 12.27 -5.25 -2.24
C ARG A 82 11.64 -6.12 -3.32
N PRO A 83 11.45 -7.43 -3.10
CA PRO A 83 10.81 -8.23 -4.14
C PRO A 83 9.44 -7.73 -4.54
N LEU A 84 8.66 -7.24 -3.56
CA LEU A 84 7.35 -6.70 -3.87
C LEU A 84 7.46 -5.36 -4.59
N ARG A 85 8.46 -4.55 -4.23
CA ARG A 85 8.70 -3.29 -4.92
C ARG A 85 8.98 -3.50 -6.39
N SER A 86 9.75 -4.52 -6.71
CA SER A 86 10.02 -4.85 -8.11
C SER A 86 8.75 -5.18 -8.87
N LEU A 87 7.86 -5.92 -8.27
CA LEU A 87 6.60 -6.28 -8.90
C LEU A 87 5.70 -5.08 -9.11
N LEU A 88 5.84 -4.05 -8.30
CA LEU A 88 5.00 -2.87 -8.35
C LEU A 88 5.65 -1.70 -9.08
N ALA A 89 6.78 -1.94 -9.71
CA ALA A 89 7.53 -0.88 -10.35
C ALA A 89 6.82 -0.29 -11.54
N PHE A 90 5.88 -1.01 -12.16
CA PHE A 90 5.10 -0.43 -13.16
C PHE A 90 3.70 -0.48 -12.71
N SER A 91 3.18 0.43 -12.20
CA SER A 91 1.83 0.53 -11.90
C SER A 91 1.11 0.92 -13.10
N ASN A 92 -0.02 0.81 -13.18
CA ASN A 92 -0.74 1.18 -14.28
C ASN A 92 -0.85 2.53 -14.63
#